data_bb277c9c7f1699f014837461c6a1e2af
#
_entry.id   bb277c9c7f1699f014837461c6a1e2af
#
_cell.length_a   1.000
_cell.length_b   1.000
_cell.length_c   1.000
_cell.angle_alpha   90.00
_cell.angle_beta   90.00
_cell.angle_gamma   90.00
#
_symmetry.space_group_name_H-M   'P 1'
#
loop_
_entity.id
_entity.type
_entity.pdbx_description
1 polymer ?
#
loop_
_entity_poly.entity_id
_entity_poly.type
_entity_poly.pdbx_seq_one_letter_code
_entity_poly.pdbx_strand_id
1 'polypeptide(L)'
;MGGVLPSREGAFFLAPTVKHHKRKVLDHPMSETRVLRIGLPTGSLQEPTFALFAKAGYIISGASRSYKPSVDDPELVIRLLRAQEISRYVEHAFLDCGLTGRDWVYNNGSDVEVLAEMMFSKTSAQPTRWVIAVPEDSPIRTVKDLQGKVIATEAVELTRRYLSDCGVEATIEFSWGATEVKVPDLVDAIVDVTETGSSLRANKLRILETILESSPQFIANKTAWMDPWKKAKLERVVMLLQGAFAARDKVGLKMNLPEAQLEALLSTLPSLRNPTVAHLAQAGWIAVETVIAEKIAREIIPQLKELGAEGIIEYPLNKLVY
;
A
#
# COMPACT_ATOMS: atom_id res chain seq x y z
N MET A 1 -47.34 24.30 55.19
CA MET A 1 -47.54 23.12 54.33
C MET A 1 -46.37 23.00 53.41
N GLY A 2 -45.46 22.09 53.73
CA GLY A 2 -44.22 21.86 53.05
C GLY A 2 -44.42 20.94 51.83
N GLY A 3 -43.69 21.21 50.80
CA GLY A 3 -43.53 20.31 49.66
C GLY A 3 -42.08 20.17 49.38
N VAL A 4 -41.52 19.04 49.84
CA VAL A 4 -40.12 18.60 49.54
C VAL A 4 -40.13 17.98 48.18
N LEU A 5 -39.23 18.45 47.28
CA LEU A 5 -38.92 17.83 46.01
C LEU A 5 -37.81 16.76 46.20
N PRO A 6 -37.94 15.57 45.62
CA PRO A 6 -36.91 14.53 45.75
C PRO A 6 -35.73 14.73 44.77
N SER A 7 -34.54 14.41 45.27
CA SER A 7 -33.27 14.36 44.63
C SER A 7 -33.26 13.36 43.43
N ARG A 8 -32.75 13.79 42.27
CA ARG A 8 -32.46 12.91 41.13
C ARG A 8 -31.18 12.13 41.40
N GLU A 9 -31.32 10.85 41.61
CA GLU A 9 -30.23 9.87 41.57
C GLU A 9 -29.70 9.71 40.14
N GLY A 10 -28.38 9.62 40.04
CA GLY A 10 -27.66 9.48 38.77
C GLY A 10 -27.90 8.12 38.14
N ALA A 11 -28.34 8.12 36.90
CA ALA A 11 -28.39 6.93 36.06
C ALA A 11 -27.00 6.65 35.47
N PHE A 12 -26.37 5.60 35.97
CA PHE A 12 -25.20 4.97 35.32
C PHE A 12 -25.66 4.32 34.01
N PHE A 13 -25.24 4.87 32.87
CA PHE A 13 -25.37 4.19 31.59
C PHE A 13 -24.34 3.09 31.52
N LEU A 14 -24.79 1.85 31.71
CA LEU A 14 -24.01 0.64 31.36
C LEU A 14 -23.96 0.51 29.83
N ALA A 15 -22.75 0.49 29.29
CA ALA A 15 -22.50 0.18 27.89
C ALA A 15 -23.06 -1.20 27.53
N PRO A 16 -23.69 -1.39 26.37
CA PRO A 16 -24.23 -2.68 25.97
C PRO A 16 -23.13 -3.69 25.72
N THR A 17 -23.14 -4.77 26.48
CA THR A 17 -22.30 -5.96 26.27
C THR A 17 -22.68 -6.57 24.93
N VAL A 18 -21.79 -6.54 23.94
CA VAL A 18 -21.97 -7.21 22.65
C VAL A 18 -21.96 -8.72 22.88
N LYS A 19 -23.12 -9.33 22.82
CA LYS A 19 -23.25 -10.80 22.82
C LYS A 19 -22.69 -11.34 21.51
N HIS A 20 -21.57 -12.06 21.59
CA HIS A 20 -21.06 -12.84 20.48
C HIS A 20 -22.08 -13.92 20.05
N HIS A 21 -22.75 -13.70 18.95
CA HIS A 21 -23.55 -14.73 18.30
C HIS A 21 -22.60 -15.75 17.66
N LYS A 22 -22.44 -16.91 18.32
CA LYS A 22 -21.86 -18.09 17.69
C LYS A 22 -22.80 -18.53 16.55
N ARG A 23 -22.44 -18.21 15.30
CA ARG A 23 -23.10 -18.81 14.12
C ARG A 23 -22.82 -20.31 14.15
N LYS A 24 -23.91 -21.11 14.16
CA LYS A 24 -23.86 -22.55 13.89
C LYS A 24 -23.22 -22.77 12.53
N VAL A 25 -22.06 -23.43 12.53
CA VAL A 25 -21.47 -24.01 11.34
C VAL A 25 -22.36 -25.18 10.95
N LEU A 26 -23.02 -25.09 9.80
CA LEU A 26 -23.70 -26.22 9.18
C LEU A 26 -22.60 -27.09 8.56
N ASP A 27 -22.31 -28.23 9.19
CA ASP A 27 -21.45 -29.27 8.65
C ASP A 27 -22.08 -29.86 7.39
N HIS A 28 -21.50 -29.57 6.24
CA HIS A 28 -21.70 -30.35 5.01
C HIS A 28 -20.35 -31.01 4.69
N PRO A 29 -20.28 -32.35 4.58
CA PRO A 29 -19.08 -33.05 4.18
C PRO A 29 -18.97 -33.07 2.65
N MET A 30 -18.59 -31.96 2.06
CA MET A 30 -17.88 -31.90 0.78
C MET A 30 -16.43 -31.60 1.11
N SER A 31 -15.48 -32.24 0.42
CA SER A 31 -14.05 -31.92 0.60
C SER A 31 -13.90 -30.39 0.53
N GLU A 32 -13.76 -29.76 1.69
CA GLU A 32 -13.64 -28.32 1.76
C GLU A 32 -12.42 -27.93 0.94
N THR A 33 -12.66 -27.36 -0.24
CA THR A 33 -11.61 -26.74 -1.02
C THR A 33 -10.95 -25.73 -0.09
N ARG A 34 -9.70 -25.99 0.29
CA ARG A 34 -8.94 -25.06 1.13
C ARG A 34 -8.84 -23.74 0.40
N VAL A 35 -9.26 -22.65 1.03
CA VAL A 35 -9.24 -21.32 0.43
C VAL A 35 -8.49 -20.34 1.30
N LEU A 36 -7.82 -19.40 0.64
CA LEU A 36 -7.18 -18.24 1.23
C LEU A 36 -8.10 -17.02 1.03
N ARG A 37 -8.56 -16.41 2.10
CA ARG A 37 -9.45 -15.23 2.08
C ARG A 37 -8.61 -13.97 2.10
N ILE A 38 -8.71 -13.16 1.04
CA ILE A 38 -7.89 -11.97 0.82
C ILE A 38 -8.75 -10.72 0.85
N GLY A 39 -8.36 -9.74 1.69
CA GLY A 39 -8.89 -8.38 1.66
C GLY A 39 -8.10 -7.50 0.71
N LEU A 40 -8.75 -6.91 -0.27
CA LEU A 40 -8.13 -5.92 -1.17
C LEU A 40 -8.81 -4.56 -1.01
N PRO A 41 -8.04 -3.46 -1.11
CA PRO A 41 -8.57 -2.12 -0.90
C PRO A 41 -9.46 -1.65 -2.04
N THR A 42 -10.51 -0.91 -1.69
CA THR A 42 -11.28 -0.04 -2.59
C THR A 42 -10.67 1.36 -2.65
N GLY A 43 -11.21 2.22 -3.51
CA GLY A 43 -10.75 3.60 -3.67
C GLY A 43 -9.48 3.73 -4.51
N SER A 44 -8.61 4.67 -4.18
CA SER A 44 -7.41 4.99 -4.97
C SER A 44 -6.43 3.83 -5.12
N LEU A 45 -6.38 2.92 -4.17
CA LEU A 45 -5.50 1.74 -4.21
C LEU A 45 -6.08 0.57 -5.02
N GLN A 46 -7.37 0.58 -5.41
CA GLN A 46 -8.02 -0.55 -6.07
C GLN A 46 -7.38 -0.87 -7.42
N GLU A 47 -7.34 0.11 -8.33
CA GLU A 47 -6.79 -0.11 -9.67
C GLU A 47 -5.30 -0.48 -9.66
N PRO A 48 -4.41 0.21 -8.92
CA PRO A 48 -3.02 -0.21 -8.79
C PRO A 48 -2.86 -1.63 -8.25
N THR A 49 -3.69 -2.02 -7.27
CA THR A 49 -3.69 -3.38 -6.72
C THR A 49 -4.10 -4.41 -7.77
N PHE A 50 -5.16 -4.16 -8.53
CA PHE A 50 -5.62 -5.08 -9.57
C PHE A 50 -4.61 -5.21 -10.70
N ALA A 51 -3.99 -4.10 -11.11
CA ALA A 51 -2.91 -4.13 -12.10
C ALA A 51 -1.71 -4.95 -11.62
N LEU A 52 -1.37 -4.87 -10.32
CA LEU A 52 -0.32 -5.68 -9.74
C LEU A 52 -0.68 -7.18 -9.73
N PHE A 53 -1.90 -7.53 -9.31
CA PHE A 53 -2.39 -8.91 -9.33
C PHE A 53 -2.41 -9.48 -10.74
N ALA A 54 -2.87 -8.71 -11.74
CA ALA A 54 -2.88 -9.12 -13.14
C ALA A 54 -1.45 -9.39 -13.66
N LYS A 55 -0.48 -8.52 -13.36
CA LYS A 55 0.93 -8.76 -13.69
C LYS A 55 1.52 -9.96 -12.94
N ALA A 56 1.06 -10.21 -11.72
CA ALA A 56 1.42 -11.41 -10.95
C ALA A 56 0.79 -12.69 -11.53
N GLY A 57 -0.18 -12.58 -12.44
CA GLY A 57 -0.83 -13.70 -13.12
C GLY A 57 -2.18 -14.07 -12.52
N TYR A 58 -2.80 -13.23 -11.69
CA TYR A 58 -4.13 -13.42 -11.13
C TYR A 58 -5.13 -12.47 -11.79
N ILE A 59 -6.12 -13.01 -12.47
CA ILE A 59 -7.16 -12.23 -13.17
C ILE A 59 -8.36 -12.05 -12.24
N ILE A 60 -8.54 -10.81 -11.76
CA ILE A 60 -9.67 -10.42 -10.92
C ILE A 60 -10.78 -9.84 -11.79
N SER A 61 -12.01 -10.39 -11.71
CA SER A 61 -13.15 -10.02 -12.54
C SER A 61 -14.40 -9.70 -11.72
N GLY A 62 -15.25 -8.80 -12.25
CA GLY A 62 -16.54 -8.48 -11.63
C GLY A 62 -16.50 -7.46 -10.50
N ALA A 63 -15.38 -6.79 -10.27
CA ALA A 63 -15.20 -5.81 -9.21
C ALA A 63 -16.09 -4.54 -9.36
N SER A 64 -16.47 -4.18 -10.57
CA SER A 64 -17.39 -3.05 -10.84
C SER A 64 -18.83 -3.29 -10.39
N ARG A 65 -19.19 -4.56 -10.14
CA ARG A 65 -20.56 -4.97 -9.79
C ARG A 65 -20.67 -5.64 -8.43
N SER A 66 -19.54 -5.96 -7.80
CA SER A 66 -19.55 -6.74 -6.57
C SER A 66 -18.31 -6.47 -5.71
N TYR A 67 -18.53 -6.35 -4.41
CA TYR A 67 -17.45 -6.38 -3.42
C TYR A 67 -16.85 -7.78 -3.18
N LYS A 68 -17.36 -8.78 -3.93
CA LYS A 68 -16.88 -10.17 -3.94
C LYS A 68 -16.51 -10.56 -5.37
N PRO A 69 -15.46 -9.95 -5.96
CA PRO A 69 -15.05 -10.30 -7.31
C PRO A 69 -14.59 -11.76 -7.39
N SER A 70 -14.69 -12.33 -8.59
CA SER A 70 -14.07 -13.62 -8.88
C SER A 70 -12.58 -13.45 -9.19
N VAL A 71 -11.83 -14.51 -8.99
CA VAL A 71 -10.44 -14.64 -9.40
C VAL A 71 -10.25 -15.99 -10.07
N ASP A 72 -9.33 -16.10 -11.02
CA ASP A 72 -9.06 -17.31 -11.81
C ASP A 72 -8.33 -18.42 -11.03
N ASP A 73 -7.98 -18.19 -9.77
CA ASP A 73 -7.47 -19.21 -8.85
C ASP A 73 -8.58 -19.64 -7.87
N PRO A 74 -9.06 -20.90 -7.93
CA PRO A 74 -10.16 -21.38 -7.09
C PRO A 74 -9.81 -21.47 -5.59
N GLU A 75 -8.54 -21.45 -5.25
CA GLU A 75 -8.06 -21.43 -3.86
C GLU A 75 -8.05 -20.01 -3.25
N LEU A 76 -8.38 -18.97 -4.02
CA LEU A 76 -8.43 -17.58 -3.56
C LEU A 76 -9.86 -17.07 -3.48
N VAL A 77 -10.19 -16.39 -2.38
CA VAL A 77 -11.48 -15.73 -2.19
C VAL A 77 -11.24 -14.27 -1.85
N ILE A 78 -11.60 -13.37 -2.76
CA ILE A 78 -11.35 -11.92 -2.61
C ILE A 78 -12.55 -11.22 -1.99
N ARG A 79 -12.27 -10.25 -1.13
CA ARG A 79 -13.21 -9.27 -0.57
C ARG A 79 -12.66 -7.85 -0.77
N LEU A 80 -13.48 -6.98 -1.33
CA LEU A 80 -13.15 -5.56 -1.49
C LEU A 80 -13.66 -4.80 -0.27
N LEU A 81 -12.75 -4.11 0.40
CA LEU A 81 -13.01 -3.38 1.63
C LEU A 81 -12.27 -2.03 1.59
N ARG A 82 -12.64 -1.13 2.49
CA ARG A 82 -11.81 0.07 2.67
C ARG A 82 -10.48 -0.31 3.31
N ALA A 83 -9.39 0.32 2.85
CA ALA A 83 -8.04 0.07 3.38
C ALA A 83 -7.99 0.23 4.91
N GLN A 84 -8.73 1.18 5.45
CA GLN A 84 -8.86 1.50 6.88
C GLN A 84 -9.31 0.32 7.75
N GLU A 85 -10.05 -0.63 7.16
CA GLU A 85 -10.69 -1.73 7.89
C GLU A 85 -9.95 -3.06 7.77
N ILE A 86 -9.14 -3.22 6.71
CA ILE A 86 -8.56 -4.53 6.33
C ILE A 86 -7.71 -5.11 7.45
N SER A 87 -6.86 -4.31 8.11
CA SER A 87 -5.94 -4.81 9.14
C SER A 87 -6.69 -5.44 10.31
N ARG A 88 -7.82 -4.86 10.74
CA ARG A 88 -8.67 -5.40 11.81
C ARG A 88 -9.34 -6.72 11.40
N TYR A 89 -9.84 -6.82 10.15
CA TYR A 89 -10.43 -8.07 9.66
C TYR A 89 -9.41 -9.19 9.50
N VAL A 90 -8.16 -8.84 9.18
CA VAL A 90 -7.03 -9.79 9.15
C VAL A 90 -6.66 -10.20 10.57
N GLU A 91 -6.49 -9.28 11.50
CA GLU A 91 -6.19 -9.58 12.91
C GLU A 91 -7.22 -10.52 13.53
N HIS A 92 -8.51 -10.28 13.31
CA HIS A 92 -9.60 -11.08 13.85
C HIS A 92 -9.92 -12.37 13.05
N ALA A 93 -9.06 -12.77 12.11
CA ALA A 93 -9.19 -13.98 11.30
C ALA A 93 -10.47 -14.08 10.44
N PHE A 94 -11.17 -12.96 10.18
CA PHE A 94 -12.22 -12.90 9.15
C PHE A 94 -11.61 -13.00 7.74
N LEU A 95 -10.40 -12.47 7.59
CA LEU A 95 -9.54 -12.62 6.43
C LEU A 95 -8.26 -13.34 6.85
N ASP A 96 -7.68 -14.11 5.93
CA ASP A 96 -6.40 -14.77 6.16
C ASP A 96 -5.23 -13.83 5.87
N CYS A 97 -5.43 -12.89 4.92
CA CYS A 97 -4.47 -11.87 4.55
C CYS A 97 -5.16 -10.67 3.88
N GLY A 98 -4.40 -9.62 3.62
CA GLY A 98 -4.90 -8.46 2.90
C GLY A 98 -3.83 -7.45 2.53
N LEU A 99 -4.20 -6.52 1.66
CA LEU A 99 -3.38 -5.36 1.30
C LEU A 99 -3.97 -4.10 1.94
N THR A 100 -3.18 -3.41 2.73
CA THR A 100 -3.56 -2.14 3.38
C THR A 100 -2.35 -1.24 3.58
N GLY A 101 -2.55 0.00 4.01
CA GLY A 101 -1.47 0.90 4.36
C GLY A 101 -0.85 0.56 5.72
N ARG A 102 0.47 0.76 5.86
CA ARG A 102 1.18 0.71 7.15
C ARG A 102 0.52 1.62 8.20
N ASP A 103 0.03 2.78 7.78
CA ASP A 103 -0.71 3.74 8.59
C ASP A 103 -1.94 3.13 9.24
N TRP A 104 -2.70 2.32 8.50
CA TRP A 104 -3.91 1.70 9.03
C TRP A 104 -3.60 0.52 9.95
N VAL A 105 -2.52 -0.22 9.69
CA VAL A 105 -2.02 -1.22 10.66
C VAL A 105 -1.65 -0.53 11.97
N TYR A 106 -0.91 0.59 11.89
CA TYR A 106 -0.48 1.35 13.05
C TYR A 106 -1.66 2.04 13.76
N ASN A 107 -2.55 2.72 13.00
CA ASN A 107 -3.70 3.42 13.56
C ASN A 107 -4.66 2.46 14.29
N ASN A 108 -4.88 1.28 13.73
CA ASN A 108 -5.73 0.27 14.35
C ASN A 108 -5.04 -0.50 15.48
N GLY A 109 -3.73 -0.40 15.63
CA GLY A 109 -2.94 -1.20 16.55
C GLY A 109 -3.02 -2.71 16.25
N SER A 110 -3.21 -3.07 14.97
CA SER A 110 -3.48 -4.46 14.58
C SER A 110 -2.25 -5.35 14.74
N ASP A 111 -2.41 -6.48 15.42
CA ASP A 111 -1.39 -7.50 15.61
C ASP A 111 -1.39 -8.52 14.45
N VAL A 112 -0.63 -8.22 13.41
CA VAL A 112 -0.57 -8.99 12.15
C VAL A 112 0.88 -9.25 11.72
N GLU A 113 1.07 -10.25 10.85
CA GLU A 113 2.36 -10.48 10.17
C GLU A 113 2.45 -9.61 8.92
N VAL A 114 3.55 -8.85 8.77
CA VAL A 114 3.84 -8.08 7.55
C VAL A 114 4.69 -8.95 6.64
N LEU A 115 4.11 -9.37 5.50
CA LEU A 115 4.79 -10.28 4.57
C LEU A 115 5.57 -9.53 3.48
N ALA A 116 5.10 -8.35 3.07
CA ALA A 116 5.76 -7.52 2.08
C ALA A 116 5.31 -6.06 2.17
N GLU A 117 6.23 -5.14 1.86
CA GLU A 117 5.94 -3.74 1.60
C GLU A 117 5.91 -3.47 0.10
N MET A 118 4.95 -2.66 -0.36
CA MET A 118 4.72 -2.37 -1.78
C MET A 118 4.49 -0.88 -1.97
N MET A 119 5.40 -0.20 -2.66
CA MET A 119 5.24 1.24 -2.94
C MET A 119 4.54 1.46 -4.28
N PHE A 120 3.26 1.81 -4.27
CA PHE A 120 2.46 2.03 -5.49
C PHE A 120 2.61 3.42 -6.11
N SER A 121 3.36 4.34 -5.52
CA SER A 121 3.50 5.69 -6.07
C SER A 121 4.04 5.66 -7.49
N LYS A 122 3.24 6.16 -8.45
CA LYS A 122 3.62 6.27 -9.86
C LYS A 122 4.51 7.48 -10.14
N THR A 123 4.44 8.50 -9.30
CA THR A 123 4.98 9.83 -9.61
C THR A 123 6.28 10.14 -8.88
N SER A 124 6.46 9.66 -7.66
CA SER A 124 7.59 10.10 -6.82
C SER A 124 8.47 8.97 -6.29
N ALA A 125 8.04 7.69 -6.39
CA ALA A 125 8.67 6.55 -5.69
C ALA A 125 8.85 6.81 -4.16
N GLN A 126 8.14 7.80 -3.62
CA GLN A 126 8.17 8.15 -2.21
C GLN A 126 6.94 7.62 -1.48
N PRO A 127 7.07 7.26 -0.20
CA PRO A 127 5.94 6.89 0.61
C PRO A 127 4.96 8.07 0.76
N THR A 128 3.68 7.77 0.96
CA THR A 128 2.72 8.78 1.42
C THR A 128 3.08 9.20 2.84
N ARG A 129 2.79 10.44 3.19
CA ARG A 129 3.08 10.98 4.53
C ARG A 129 1.82 11.47 5.20
N TRP A 130 1.61 11.06 6.43
CA TRP A 130 0.68 11.70 7.33
C TRP A 130 1.36 12.91 7.94
N VAL A 131 0.76 14.07 7.78
CA VAL A 131 1.35 15.35 8.20
C VAL A 131 0.37 16.14 9.04
N ILE A 132 0.89 16.86 10.03
CA ILE A 132 0.15 17.93 10.69
C ILE A 132 0.23 19.15 9.79
N ALA A 133 -0.90 19.75 9.47
CA ALA A 133 -0.96 20.98 8.70
C ALA A 133 -1.81 22.04 9.38
N VAL A 134 -1.42 23.29 9.22
CA VAL A 134 -2.07 24.47 9.79
C VAL A 134 -2.20 25.55 8.71
N PRO A 135 -3.11 26.53 8.85
CA PRO A 135 -3.15 27.69 7.96
C PRO A 135 -1.78 28.37 7.84
N GLU A 136 -1.46 28.92 6.66
CA GLU A 136 -0.16 29.57 6.40
C GLU A 136 0.12 30.70 7.39
N ASP A 137 -0.90 31.46 7.77
CA ASP A 137 -0.87 32.61 8.70
C ASP A 137 -1.05 32.19 10.17
N SER A 138 -1.30 30.91 10.48
CA SER A 138 -1.48 30.41 11.83
C SER A 138 -0.26 30.76 12.73
N PRO A 139 -0.48 31.17 13.99
CA PRO A 139 0.58 31.39 14.96
C PRO A 139 1.26 30.10 15.43
N ILE A 140 0.67 28.94 15.20
CA ILE A 140 1.20 27.60 15.55
C ILE A 140 2.47 27.36 14.73
N ARG A 141 3.63 27.22 15.36
CA ARG A 141 4.94 27.03 14.70
C ARG A 141 5.57 25.67 14.99
N THR A 142 5.22 25.07 16.11
CA THR A 142 5.76 23.80 16.59
C THR A 142 4.62 22.88 17.04
N VAL A 143 4.91 21.59 17.19
CA VAL A 143 3.95 20.62 17.74
C VAL A 143 3.50 21.01 19.16
N LYS A 144 4.38 21.63 19.94
CA LYS A 144 4.06 22.10 21.30
C LYS A 144 2.95 23.18 21.34
N ASP A 145 2.83 23.96 20.28
CA ASP A 145 1.79 25.00 20.18
C ASP A 145 0.37 24.40 19.95
N LEU A 146 0.30 23.09 19.73
CA LEU A 146 -0.96 22.36 19.62
C LEU A 146 -1.57 22.01 20.98
N GLN A 147 -0.92 22.33 22.10
CA GLN A 147 -1.46 22.09 23.43
C GLN A 147 -2.83 22.75 23.60
N GLY A 148 -3.84 21.95 23.94
CA GLY A 148 -5.23 22.41 24.12
C GLY A 148 -5.98 22.79 22.83
N LYS A 149 -5.41 22.54 21.66
CA LYS A 149 -5.98 22.85 20.35
C LYS A 149 -6.92 21.73 19.87
N VAL A 150 -7.71 22.04 18.84
CA VAL A 150 -8.61 21.09 18.18
C VAL A 150 -8.00 20.67 16.84
N ILE A 151 -7.90 19.37 16.60
CA ILE A 151 -7.27 18.78 15.42
C ILE A 151 -8.27 17.83 14.73
N ALA A 152 -8.55 18.03 13.45
CA ALA A 152 -9.38 17.12 12.68
C ALA A 152 -8.53 16.11 11.88
N THR A 153 -8.93 14.83 11.91
CA THR A 153 -8.24 13.77 11.18
C THR A 153 -9.09 12.52 10.99
N GLU A 154 -8.81 11.74 9.95
CA GLU A 154 -9.33 10.38 9.80
C GLU A 154 -8.52 9.38 10.66
N ALA A 155 -7.21 9.62 10.87
CA ALA A 155 -6.28 8.76 11.60
C ALA A 155 -6.17 9.15 13.09
N VAL A 156 -7.26 8.97 13.84
CA VAL A 156 -7.39 9.45 15.23
C VAL A 156 -6.36 8.83 16.16
N GLU A 157 -6.19 7.50 16.14
CA GLU A 157 -5.28 6.82 17.05
C GLU A 157 -3.81 7.07 16.72
N LEU A 158 -3.47 7.17 15.43
CA LEU A 158 -2.15 7.59 14.97
C LEU A 158 -1.80 8.98 15.52
N THR A 159 -2.72 9.93 15.36
CA THR A 159 -2.54 11.32 15.83
C THR A 159 -2.42 11.38 17.35
N ARG A 160 -3.28 10.64 18.07
CA ARG A 160 -3.25 10.60 19.53
C ARG A 160 -1.93 10.09 20.08
N ARG A 161 -1.43 8.99 19.53
CA ARG A 161 -0.13 8.40 19.94
C ARG A 161 1.02 9.37 19.68
N TYR A 162 1.07 9.95 18.48
CA TYR A 162 2.11 10.91 18.14
C TYR A 162 2.14 12.13 19.09
N LEU A 163 0.98 12.73 19.35
CA LEU A 163 0.88 13.87 20.27
C LEU A 163 1.26 13.48 21.71
N SER A 164 0.83 12.30 22.15
CA SER A 164 1.22 11.76 23.47
C SER A 164 2.73 11.59 23.59
N ASP A 165 3.39 11.03 22.57
CA ASP A 165 4.85 10.86 22.53
C ASP A 165 5.58 12.22 22.53
N CYS A 166 4.95 13.25 21.97
CA CYS A 166 5.41 14.63 22.05
C CYS A 166 5.06 15.32 23.40
N GLY A 167 4.30 14.68 24.28
CA GLY A 167 3.81 15.30 25.52
C GLY A 167 2.87 16.49 25.27
N VAL A 168 1.98 16.37 24.30
CA VAL A 168 0.96 17.37 23.91
C VAL A 168 -0.42 16.76 24.05
N GLU A 169 -1.32 17.47 24.73
CA GLU A 169 -2.72 17.14 24.86
C GLU A 169 -3.55 18.04 23.96
N ALA A 170 -4.28 17.47 23.00
CA ALA A 170 -5.15 18.18 22.08
C ALA A 170 -6.50 17.43 21.95
N THR A 171 -7.54 18.14 21.57
CA THR A 171 -8.83 17.52 21.20
C THR A 171 -8.74 17.01 19.77
N ILE A 172 -8.99 15.72 19.57
CA ILE A 172 -8.93 15.11 18.24
C ILE A 172 -10.34 14.80 17.76
N GLU A 173 -10.76 15.47 16.68
CA GLU A 173 -12.05 15.30 16.04
C GLU A 173 -11.92 14.36 14.83
N PHE A 174 -12.81 13.36 14.77
CA PHE A 174 -12.84 12.48 13.61
C PHE A 174 -13.36 13.19 12.35
N SER A 175 -12.68 13.03 11.24
CA SER A 175 -13.00 13.63 9.95
C SER A 175 -13.23 12.58 8.87
N TRP A 176 -14.41 12.56 8.26
CA TRP A 176 -14.76 11.65 7.16
C TRP A 176 -14.14 12.01 5.80
N GLY A 177 -13.39 13.10 5.72
CA GLY A 177 -12.80 13.64 4.50
C GLY A 177 -13.05 15.14 4.38
N ALA A 178 -12.58 15.73 3.27
CA ALA A 178 -12.53 17.18 3.09
C ALA A 178 -11.93 17.90 4.30
N THR A 179 -10.84 17.34 4.82
CA THR A 179 -10.26 17.76 6.09
C THR A 179 -9.64 19.14 5.97
N GLU A 180 -9.08 19.47 4.80
CA GLU A 180 -8.37 20.73 4.51
C GLU A 180 -9.27 21.98 4.61
N VAL A 181 -10.59 21.83 4.38
CA VAL A 181 -11.52 22.98 4.43
C VAL A 181 -12.05 23.30 5.84
N LYS A 182 -11.65 22.52 6.86
CA LYS A 182 -12.10 22.72 8.24
C LYS A 182 -11.28 23.77 9.00
N VAL A 183 -10.11 24.07 8.52
CA VAL A 183 -9.24 25.09 9.12
C VAL A 183 -9.38 26.43 8.35
N PRO A 184 -9.37 27.57 9.04
CA PRO A 184 -9.27 27.74 10.50
C PRO A 184 -10.61 27.71 11.24
N ASP A 185 -11.74 27.64 10.54
CA ASP A 185 -13.05 28.03 11.08
C ASP A 185 -13.63 27.01 12.07
N LEU A 186 -13.33 25.72 11.89
CA LEU A 186 -13.89 24.63 12.71
C LEU A 186 -12.85 24.01 13.65
N VAL A 187 -11.58 23.96 13.23
CA VAL A 187 -10.47 23.37 13.97
C VAL A 187 -9.20 24.21 13.81
N ASP A 188 -8.23 24.07 14.72
CA ASP A 188 -6.97 24.83 14.69
C ASP A 188 -5.94 24.22 13.74
N ALA A 189 -5.97 22.88 13.57
CA ALA A 189 -5.05 22.11 12.75
C ALA A 189 -5.71 20.88 12.17
N ILE A 190 -5.08 20.27 11.20
CA ILE A 190 -5.48 18.97 10.64
C ILE A 190 -4.31 17.98 10.62
N VAL A 191 -4.64 16.70 10.67
CA VAL A 191 -3.71 15.65 10.27
C VAL A 191 -4.30 14.93 9.06
N ASP A 192 -3.57 14.97 7.96
CA ASP A 192 -4.02 14.39 6.69
C ASP A 192 -2.88 13.72 5.92
N VAL A 193 -3.25 12.86 4.97
CA VAL A 193 -2.30 12.13 4.14
C VAL A 193 -1.94 12.94 2.89
N THR A 194 -0.67 12.95 2.53
CA THR A 194 -0.20 13.63 1.31
C THR A 194 1.02 12.94 0.71
N GLU A 195 1.16 12.99 -0.60
CA GLU A 195 2.39 12.63 -1.31
C GLU A 195 3.25 13.87 -1.53
N THR A 196 2.70 14.87 -2.22
CA THR A 196 3.43 16.06 -2.69
C THR A 196 3.11 17.34 -1.92
N GLY A 197 2.10 17.32 -1.07
CA GLY A 197 1.58 18.51 -0.38
C GLY A 197 0.81 19.48 -1.26
N SER A 198 0.48 19.10 -2.51
CA SER A 198 -0.19 20.02 -3.46
C SER A 198 -1.59 20.43 -3.02
N SER A 199 -2.40 19.49 -2.52
CA SER A 199 -3.74 19.76 -1.98
C SER A 199 -3.68 20.72 -0.79
N LEU A 200 -2.76 20.49 0.13
CA LEU A 200 -2.55 21.38 1.29
C LEU A 200 -2.20 22.82 0.86
N ARG A 201 -1.23 22.96 -0.06
CA ARG A 201 -0.86 24.30 -0.59
C ARG A 201 -2.01 24.99 -1.32
N ALA A 202 -2.80 24.23 -2.10
CA ALA A 202 -3.96 24.78 -2.80
C ALA A 202 -5.02 25.34 -1.82
N ASN A 203 -5.10 24.77 -0.60
CA ASN A 203 -5.97 25.24 0.48
C ASN A 203 -5.27 26.19 1.46
N LYS A 204 -4.12 26.79 1.07
CA LYS A 204 -3.33 27.72 1.91
C LYS A 204 -2.93 27.15 3.26
N LEU A 205 -2.55 25.85 3.25
CA LEU A 205 -2.05 25.17 4.42
C LEU A 205 -0.55 24.91 4.28
N ARG A 206 0.17 25.07 5.37
CA ARG A 206 1.57 24.64 5.48
C ARG A 206 1.69 23.40 6.35
N ILE A 207 2.60 22.54 5.98
CA ILE A 207 2.98 21.36 6.78
C ILE A 207 3.78 21.87 7.98
N LEU A 208 3.34 21.46 9.17
CA LEU A 208 4.04 21.72 10.42
C LEU A 208 5.04 20.62 10.71
N GLU A 209 4.60 19.35 10.59
CA GLU A 209 5.39 18.17 10.92
C GLU A 209 4.89 16.95 10.12
N THR A 210 5.79 16.01 9.82
CA THR A 210 5.46 14.69 9.29
C THR A 210 5.43 13.69 10.44
N ILE A 211 4.28 13.06 10.67
CA ILE A 211 4.08 12.16 11.81
C ILE A 211 4.27 10.68 11.49
N LEU A 212 4.05 10.30 10.22
CA LEU A 212 4.26 8.93 9.75
C LEU A 212 4.49 8.91 8.24
N GLU A 213 5.46 8.12 7.79
CA GLU A 213 5.57 7.69 6.41
C GLU A 213 4.89 6.33 6.25
N SER A 214 4.05 6.19 5.23
CA SER A 214 3.25 4.99 4.98
C SER A 214 3.44 4.47 3.58
N SER A 215 3.54 3.15 3.50
CA SER A 215 3.52 2.37 2.27
C SER A 215 2.45 1.28 2.36
N PRO A 216 1.86 0.84 1.25
CA PRO A 216 1.01 -0.34 1.25
C PRO A 216 1.79 -1.58 1.69
N GLN A 217 1.15 -2.38 2.55
CA GLN A 217 1.70 -3.62 3.08
C GLN A 217 0.77 -4.78 2.78
N PHE A 218 1.35 -5.92 2.39
CA PHE A 218 0.65 -7.19 2.35
C PHE A 218 0.81 -7.88 3.70
N ILE A 219 -0.30 -8.03 4.42
CA ILE A 219 -0.34 -8.52 5.80
C ILE A 219 -1.07 -9.85 5.89
N ALA A 220 -0.75 -10.65 6.90
CA ALA A 220 -1.41 -11.91 7.17
C ALA A 220 -1.85 -12.02 8.64
N ASN A 221 -2.93 -12.78 8.85
CA ASN A 221 -3.31 -13.23 10.17
C ASN A 221 -2.28 -14.20 10.73
N LYS A 222 -1.86 -14.04 11.97
CA LYS A 222 -0.85 -14.89 12.62
C LYS A 222 -1.21 -16.38 12.63
N THR A 223 -2.49 -16.71 12.88
CA THR A 223 -2.96 -18.10 12.84
C THR A 223 -2.93 -18.67 11.42
N ALA A 224 -3.32 -17.87 10.42
CA ALA A 224 -3.21 -18.27 9.01
C ALA A 224 -1.75 -18.47 8.59
N TRP A 225 -0.83 -17.64 9.09
CA TRP A 225 0.60 -17.77 8.86
C TRP A 225 1.21 -19.02 9.49
N MET A 226 0.62 -19.53 10.57
CA MET A 226 1.03 -20.79 11.22
C MET A 226 0.46 -22.05 10.53
N ASP A 227 -0.61 -21.93 9.72
CA ASP A 227 -1.14 -23.04 8.95
C ASP A 227 -0.22 -23.36 7.77
N PRO A 228 0.34 -24.56 7.64
CA PRO A 228 1.36 -24.89 6.62
C PRO A 228 0.87 -24.69 5.19
N TRP A 229 -0.40 -25.00 4.91
CA TRP A 229 -0.96 -24.84 3.57
C TRP A 229 -1.18 -23.36 3.23
N LYS A 230 -1.80 -22.59 4.15
CA LYS A 230 -2.02 -21.14 3.94
C LYS A 230 -0.71 -20.42 3.83
N LYS A 231 0.27 -20.73 4.68
CA LYS A 231 1.62 -20.17 4.61
C LYS A 231 2.25 -20.39 3.24
N ALA A 232 2.28 -21.64 2.75
CA ALA A 232 2.86 -21.96 1.45
C ALA A 232 2.12 -21.23 0.31
N LYS A 233 0.78 -21.07 0.39
CA LYS A 233 -0.01 -20.32 -0.60
C LYS A 233 0.30 -18.82 -0.52
N LEU A 234 0.39 -18.25 0.68
CA LEU A 234 0.77 -16.85 0.93
C LEU A 234 2.15 -16.53 0.37
N GLU A 235 3.14 -17.36 0.67
CA GLU A 235 4.51 -17.20 0.16
C GLU A 235 4.57 -17.15 -1.37
N ARG A 236 3.79 -18.02 -2.06
CA ARG A 236 3.68 -18.02 -3.53
C ARG A 236 3.02 -16.74 -4.05
N VAL A 237 1.91 -16.32 -3.45
CA VAL A 237 1.21 -15.09 -3.83
C VAL A 237 2.13 -13.89 -3.64
N VAL A 238 2.77 -13.77 -2.49
CA VAL A 238 3.68 -12.67 -2.16
C VAL A 238 4.88 -12.64 -3.11
N MET A 239 5.50 -13.78 -3.38
CA MET A 239 6.63 -13.88 -4.33
C MET A 239 6.24 -13.36 -5.72
N LEU A 240 5.06 -13.76 -6.23
CA LEU A 240 4.59 -13.33 -7.55
C LEU A 240 4.23 -11.84 -7.57
N LEU A 241 3.63 -11.31 -6.50
CA LEU A 241 3.34 -9.89 -6.35
C LEU A 241 4.63 -9.06 -6.25
N GLN A 242 5.61 -9.52 -5.48
CA GLN A 242 6.92 -8.87 -5.39
C GLN A 242 7.67 -8.90 -6.74
N GLY A 243 7.59 -10.02 -7.47
CA GLY A 243 8.14 -10.13 -8.81
C GLY A 243 7.49 -9.16 -9.80
N ALA A 244 6.16 -9.03 -9.77
CA ALA A 244 5.40 -8.08 -10.58
C ALA A 244 5.75 -6.63 -10.19
N PHE A 245 5.93 -6.38 -8.91
CA PHE A 245 6.34 -5.09 -8.38
C PHE A 245 7.77 -4.73 -8.82
N ALA A 246 8.71 -5.66 -8.73
CA ALA A 246 10.11 -5.48 -9.14
C ALA A 246 10.28 -5.19 -10.64
N ALA A 247 9.31 -5.61 -11.46
CA ALA A 247 9.30 -5.40 -12.91
C ALA A 247 8.62 -4.08 -13.35
N ARG A 248 8.00 -3.33 -12.42
CA ARG A 248 7.07 -2.23 -12.72
C ARG A 248 7.65 -1.14 -13.61
N ASP A 249 8.90 -0.76 -13.37
CA ASP A 249 9.64 0.34 -14.01
C ASP A 249 10.85 -0.16 -14.79
N LYS A 250 10.79 -1.44 -15.20
CA LYS A 250 11.86 -2.10 -15.94
C LYS A 250 11.34 -2.69 -17.23
N VAL A 251 12.27 -2.77 -18.19
CA VAL A 251 12.06 -3.37 -19.49
C VAL A 251 13.15 -4.39 -19.77
N GLY A 252 12.82 -5.41 -20.55
CA GLY A 252 13.78 -6.26 -21.18
C GLY A 252 14.33 -5.57 -22.44
N LEU A 253 15.62 -5.59 -22.62
CA LEU A 253 16.31 -5.08 -23.80
C LEU A 253 17.12 -6.19 -24.42
N LYS A 254 16.87 -6.47 -25.70
CA LYS A 254 17.59 -7.46 -26.49
C LYS A 254 18.16 -6.82 -27.72
N MET A 255 19.39 -7.22 -28.12
CA MET A 255 20.06 -6.68 -29.28
C MET A 255 21.09 -7.67 -29.82
N ASN A 256 21.51 -7.49 -31.07
CA ASN A 256 22.65 -8.15 -31.66
C ASN A 256 23.73 -7.11 -31.87
N LEU A 257 25.00 -7.48 -31.65
CA LEU A 257 26.14 -6.60 -31.91
C LEU A 257 27.40 -7.39 -32.26
N PRO A 258 28.41 -6.76 -32.92
CA PRO A 258 29.71 -7.39 -33.13
C PRO A 258 30.35 -7.75 -31.78
N GLU A 259 30.89 -8.96 -31.66
CA GLU A 259 31.51 -9.47 -30.42
C GLU A 259 32.64 -8.56 -29.91
N ALA A 260 33.38 -7.92 -30.80
CA ALA A 260 34.44 -6.97 -30.48
C ALA A 260 33.95 -5.74 -29.71
N GLN A 261 32.65 -5.45 -29.74
CA GLN A 261 32.03 -4.30 -29.03
C GLN A 261 31.47 -4.68 -27.63
N LEU A 262 31.63 -5.92 -27.20
CA LEU A 262 31.07 -6.38 -25.92
C LEU A 262 31.57 -5.56 -24.70
N GLU A 263 32.88 -5.28 -24.63
CA GLU A 263 33.46 -4.52 -23.51
C GLU A 263 32.95 -3.09 -23.49
N ALA A 264 32.82 -2.44 -24.65
CA ALA A 264 32.24 -1.09 -24.75
C ALA A 264 30.76 -1.09 -24.36
N LEU A 265 29.99 -2.11 -24.75
CA LEU A 265 28.62 -2.31 -24.34
C LEU A 265 28.52 -2.46 -22.81
N LEU A 266 29.33 -3.33 -22.21
CA LEU A 266 29.31 -3.59 -20.77
C LEU A 266 29.64 -2.34 -19.95
N SER A 267 30.49 -1.45 -20.45
CA SER A 267 30.80 -0.17 -19.80
C SER A 267 29.67 0.87 -19.95
N THR A 268 28.84 0.73 -20.97
CA THR A 268 27.72 1.64 -21.24
C THR A 268 26.42 1.23 -20.52
N LEU A 269 26.22 -0.08 -20.31
CA LEU A 269 25.03 -0.61 -19.69
C LEU A 269 25.06 -0.39 -18.17
N PRO A 270 24.12 0.37 -17.59
CA PRO A 270 23.89 0.42 -16.15
C PRO A 270 23.14 -0.86 -15.72
N SER A 271 23.76 -2.01 -15.84
CA SER A 271 23.07 -3.29 -15.69
C SER A 271 22.90 -3.69 -14.22
N LEU A 272 21.75 -4.29 -13.91
CA LEU A 272 21.46 -4.92 -12.62
C LEU A 272 22.40 -6.09 -12.28
N ARG A 273 22.95 -6.73 -13.31
CA ARG A 273 23.99 -7.79 -13.29
C ARG A 273 24.52 -7.97 -14.72
N ASN A 274 25.49 -8.84 -14.90
CA ASN A 274 26.00 -9.18 -16.21
C ASN A 274 24.85 -9.57 -17.16
N PRO A 275 24.79 -9.00 -18.36
CA PRO A 275 23.79 -9.38 -19.36
C PRO A 275 23.99 -10.83 -19.80
N THR A 276 22.93 -11.45 -20.30
CA THR A 276 23.03 -12.73 -20.98
C THR A 276 23.65 -12.51 -22.36
N VAL A 277 24.70 -13.25 -22.68
CA VAL A 277 25.40 -13.19 -23.98
C VAL A 277 25.33 -14.55 -24.64
N ALA A 278 24.94 -14.58 -25.92
CA ALA A 278 24.92 -15.79 -26.73
C ALA A 278 25.55 -15.53 -28.13
N HIS A 279 26.37 -16.47 -28.63
CA HIS A 279 26.87 -16.35 -29.98
C HIS A 279 25.79 -16.59 -31.02
N LEU A 280 25.81 -15.81 -32.10
CA LEU A 280 24.92 -15.99 -33.24
C LEU A 280 25.50 -16.99 -34.25
N ALA A 281 24.66 -17.46 -35.17
CA ALA A 281 25.10 -18.28 -36.29
C ALA A 281 26.08 -17.54 -37.21
N GLN A 282 26.01 -16.22 -37.27
CA GLN A 282 26.96 -15.35 -37.94
C GLN A 282 28.21 -15.21 -37.07
N ALA A 283 29.34 -15.63 -37.56
CA ALA A 283 30.63 -15.55 -36.86
C ALA A 283 30.97 -14.09 -36.49
N GLY A 284 31.48 -13.87 -35.28
CA GLY A 284 31.85 -12.54 -34.76
C GLY A 284 30.66 -11.68 -34.32
N TRP A 285 29.44 -12.25 -34.21
CA TRP A 285 28.25 -11.59 -33.72
C TRP A 285 27.68 -12.29 -32.51
N ILE A 286 27.16 -11.50 -31.57
CA ILE A 286 26.54 -11.97 -30.35
C ILE A 286 25.14 -11.34 -30.18
N ALA A 287 24.26 -12.09 -29.55
CA ALA A 287 23.00 -11.57 -28.99
C ALA A 287 23.23 -11.24 -27.52
N VAL A 288 22.74 -10.09 -27.10
CA VAL A 288 22.78 -9.65 -25.70
C VAL A 288 21.38 -9.37 -25.22
N GLU A 289 21.07 -9.87 -24.03
CA GLU A 289 19.81 -9.63 -23.36
C GLU A 289 20.05 -9.13 -21.93
N THR A 290 19.34 -8.07 -21.54
CA THR A 290 19.47 -7.46 -20.23
C THR A 290 18.14 -6.88 -19.75
N VAL A 291 18.07 -6.56 -18.47
CA VAL A 291 16.95 -5.84 -17.85
C VAL A 291 17.45 -4.51 -17.32
N ILE A 292 16.81 -3.43 -17.73
CA ILE A 292 17.17 -2.06 -17.33
C ILE A 292 15.93 -1.27 -16.88
N ALA A 293 16.13 -0.13 -16.22
CA ALA A 293 15.03 0.78 -15.93
C ALA A 293 14.50 1.40 -17.25
N GLU A 294 13.18 1.45 -17.42
CA GLU A 294 12.51 1.96 -18.64
C GLU A 294 12.97 3.38 -18.99
N LYS A 295 13.13 4.25 -17.99
CA LYS A 295 13.61 5.63 -18.20
C LYS A 295 15.00 5.71 -18.80
N ILE A 296 15.84 4.71 -18.56
CA ILE A 296 17.21 4.64 -19.09
C ILE A 296 17.21 4.10 -20.52
N ALA A 297 16.26 3.21 -20.89
CA ALA A 297 16.19 2.62 -22.21
C ALA A 297 16.19 3.69 -23.32
N ARG A 298 15.39 4.75 -23.13
CA ARG A 298 15.32 5.86 -24.09
C ARG A 298 16.66 6.57 -24.31
N GLU A 299 17.48 6.69 -23.28
CA GLU A 299 18.76 7.40 -23.33
C GLU A 299 19.87 6.51 -23.89
N ILE A 300 19.79 5.21 -23.65
CA ILE A 300 20.85 4.28 -24.03
C ILE A 300 20.70 3.74 -25.46
N ILE A 301 19.49 3.57 -25.98
CA ILE A 301 19.26 3.03 -27.33
C ILE A 301 20.05 3.77 -28.44
N PRO A 302 20.13 5.11 -28.48
CA PRO A 302 20.99 5.80 -29.45
C PRO A 302 22.46 5.41 -29.32
N GLN A 303 22.99 5.33 -28.10
CA GLN A 303 24.38 4.95 -27.84
C GLN A 303 24.67 3.50 -28.27
N LEU A 304 23.72 2.59 -28.07
CA LEU A 304 23.82 1.21 -28.55
C LEU A 304 23.89 1.15 -30.10
N LYS A 305 23.17 2.00 -30.78
CA LYS A 305 23.26 2.10 -32.25
C LYS A 305 24.62 2.60 -32.70
N GLU A 306 25.23 3.55 -32.00
CA GLU A 306 26.60 4.05 -32.29
C GLU A 306 27.66 2.95 -32.09
N LEU A 307 27.45 2.02 -31.14
CA LEU A 307 28.28 0.84 -30.95
C LEU A 307 28.07 -0.25 -32.03
N GLY A 308 27.17 -0.03 -32.98
CA GLY A 308 26.87 -0.98 -34.04
C GLY A 308 25.83 -2.03 -33.65
N ALA A 309 25.09 -1.84 -32.60
CA ALA A 309 23.99 -2.75 -32.23
C ALA A 309 22.86 -2.70 -33.27
N GLU A 310 22.34 -3.87 -33.61
CA GLU A 310 21.24 -4.08 -34.53
C GLU A 310 20.11 -4.89 -33.89
N GLY A 311 18.90 -4.79 -34.46
CA GLY A 311 17.76 -5.54 -33.97
C GLY A 311 17.45 -5.28 -32.51
N ILE A 312 17.59 -4.01 -32.05
CA ILE A 312 17.30 -3.62 -30.67
C ILE A 312 15.81 -3.74 -30.44
N ILE A 313 15.44 -4.57 -29.47
CA ILE A 313 14.05 -4.83 -29.06
C ILE A 313 13.89 -4.49 -27.60
N GLU A 314 12.98 -3.56 -27.30
CA GLU A 314 12.49 -3.27 -25.97
C GLU A 314 11.14 -3.97 -25.75
N TYR A 315 10.97 -4.64 -24.61
CA TYR A 315 9.71 -5.30 -24.28
C TYR A 315 9.37 -5.17 -22.80
N PRO A 316 8.07 -5.00 -22.47
CA PRO A 316 7.62 -4.87 -21.09
C PRO A 316 7.77 -6.19 -20.33
N LEU A 317 8.08 -6.09 -19.04
CA LEU A 317 8.16 -7.23 -18.14
C LEU A 317 6.89 -7.34 -17.30
N ASN A 318 6.36 -8.56 -17.18
CA ASN A 318 5.28 -8.83 -16.24
C ASN A 318 5.81 -9.05 -14.82
N LYS A 319 6.88 -9.84 -14.70
CA LYS A 319 7.50 -10.21 -13.42
C LYS A 319 9.01 -10.30 -13.54
N LEU A 320 9.70 -9.95 -12.47
CA LEU A 320 11.11 -10.15 -12.29
C LEU A 320 11.32 -10.77 -10.90
N VAL A 321 11.63 -12.05 -10.86
CA VAL A 321 11.88 -12.81 -9.63
C VAL A 321 13.38 -13.01 -9.49
N TYR A 322 13.94 -12.55 -8.36
CA TYR A 322 15.37 -12.65 -8.05
C TYR A 322 15.73 -13.95 -7.34
#